data_1b2f7885a34b63395db8d7efafe9f343
#
_entry.id   1b2f7885a34b63395db8d7efafe9f343
#
_cell.length_a   1.000
_cell.length_b   1.000
_cell.length_c   1.000
_cell.angle_alpha   90.00
_cell.angle_beta   90.00
_cell.angle_gamma   90.00
#
_symmetry.space_group_name_H-M   'P 1'
#
loop_
_entity.id
_entity.type
_entity.pdbx_description
1 polymer ?
#
loop_
_entity_poly.entity_id
_entity_poly.type
_entity_poly.pdbx_seq_one_letter_code
_entity_poly.pdbx_strand_id
1 'polypeptide(L)'
;MLAVLPVLFGFFVMGFCDIVGISSDYAREAFGWSHTMAGFVPSMDFIWFLFFSIPVGIKMNAWGRKNTVMLSMAVTLVGMLIPLLKTDWACLVGYALLGIGNTILQVSLNPLLNNVVTDQKLLTSSLTAGQVVKAVSSFCGPFIMLFAVNVLGGGDKDNWYLAFPVLGAITLVSALWLYFTPIPHEKREDSGVTMGKVWGLLSDRTILLLFLGIFFVVGIDVATNFISSKVMIARLEWDTSTAGVSPQVKFI
;
A
#
# COMPACT_ATOMS: atom_id res chain seq x y z
N MET A 1 3.16 -9.17 23.69
CA MET A 1 4.06 -9.39 22.55
C MET A 1 3.45 -10.17 21.40
N LEU A 2 2.66 -11.23 21.63
CA LEU A 2 2.07 -12.04 20.54
C LEU A 2 1.16 -11.26 19.56
N ALA A 3 0.46 -10.22 20.02
CA ALA A 3 -0.42 -9.41 19.16
C ALA A 3 0.31 -8.36 18.30
N VAL A 4 1.56 -8.05 18.58
CA VAL A 4 2.36 -7.08 17.80
C VAL A 4 2.77 -7.66 16.44
N LEU A 5 3.13 -8.95 16.39
CA LEU A 5 3.61 -9.60 15.17
C LEU A 5 2.58 -9.57 14.02
N PRO A 6 1.30 -9.97 14.21
CA PRO A 6 0.33 -9.89 13.12
C PRO A 6 0.01 -8.45 12.68
N VAL A 7 0.13 -7.47 13.59
CA VAL A 7 0.01 -6.06 13.23
C VAL A 7 1.22 -5.61 12.40
N LEU A 8 2.44 -6.01 12.78
CA LEU A 8 3.66 -5.76 11.99
C LEU A 8 3.57 -6.43 10.62
N PHE A 9 2.99 -7.62 10.53
CA PHE A 9 2.78 -8.28 9.24
C PHE A 9 1.76 -7.52 8.36
N GLY A 10 0.85 -6.77 8.95
CA GLY A 10 0.01 -5.82 8.22
C GLY A 10 0.82 -4.73 7.50
N PHE A 11 1.94 -4.27 8.08
CA PHE A 11 2.85 -3.35 7.40
C PHE A 11 3.53 -4.00 6.18
N PHE A 12 3.75 -5.31 6.22
CA PHE A 12 4.24 -6.03 5.05
C PHE A 12 3.22 -5.96 3.90
N VAL A 13 1.94 -6.18 4.18
CA VAL A 13 0.86 -6.02 3.18
C VAL A 13 0.79 -4.59 2.65
N MET A 14 1.01 -3.59 3.52
CA MET A 14 1.01 -2.18 3.14
C MET A 14 2.09 -1.85 2.09
N GLY A 15 3.23 -2.56 2.09
CA GLY A 15 4.30 -2.37 1.11
C GLY A 15 3.96 -2.89 -0.29
N PHE A 16 2.90 -3.69 -0.46
CA PHE A 16 2.52 -4.23 -1.77
C PHE A 16 2.06 -3.17 -2.77
N CYS A 17 1.64 -2.00 -2.29
CA CYS A 17 1.23 -0.91 -3.19
C CYS A 17 2.35 -0.43 -4.11
N ASP A 18 3.61 -0.60 -3.71
CA ASP A 18 4.74 -0.19 -4.53
C ASP A 18 4.90 -1.08 -5.79
N ILE A 19 4.29 -2.28 -5.81
CA ILE A 19 4.25 -3.15 -6.99
C ILE A 19 3.36 -2.58 -8.11
N VAL A 20 2.42 -1.69 -7.78
CA VAL A 20 1.52 -1.04 -8.76
C VAL A 20 2.33 -0.28 -9.81
N GLY A 21 3.41 0.39 -9.41
CA GLY A 21 4.31 1.10 -10.32
C GLY A 21 4.90 0.17 -11.40
N ILE A 22 5.45 -0.97 -10.96
CA ILE A 22 6.08 -1.96 -11.85
C ILE A 22 5.02 -2.68 -12.69
N SER A 23 3.92 -3.10 -12.08
CA SER A 23 2.83 -3.79 -12.78
C SER A 23 2.20 -2.91 -13.86
N SER A 24 2.21 -1.57 -13.71
CA SER A 24 1.72 -0.64 -14.72
C SER A 24 2.53 -0.67 -16.01
N ASP A 25 3.83 -0.96 -15.94
CA ASP A 25 4.67 -1.10 -17.13
C ASP A 25 4.38 -2.41 -17.88
N TYR A 26 4.15 -3.52 -17.16
CA TYR A 26 3.67 -4.77 -17.77
C TYR A 26 2.28 -4.63 -18.37
N ALA A 27 1.35 -3.98 -17.65
CA ALA A 27 0.01 -3.73 -18.16
C ALA A 27 0.04 -2.86 -19.42
N ARG A 28 0.95 -1.87 -19.48
CA ARG A 28 1.13 -1.05 -20.69
C ARG A 28 1.55 -1.89 -21.89
N GLU A 29 2.49 -2.81 -21.71
CA GLU A 29 2.91 -3.71 -22.80
C GLU A 29 1.77 -4.65 -23.20
N ALA A 30 1.07 -5.26 -22.23
CA ALA A 30 0.02 -6.24 -22.49
C ALA A 30 -1.23 -5.63 -23.14
N PHE A 31 -1.64 -4.42 -22.73
CA PHE A 31 -2.86 -3.76 -23.22
C PHE A 31 -2.62 -2.67 -24.26
N GLY A 32 -1.36 -2.42 -24.63
CA GLY A 32 -1.00 -1.35 -25.58
C GLY A 32 -1.32 0.05 -25.05
N TRP A 33 -1.26 0.28 -23.74
CA TRP A 33 -1.54 1.57 -23.14
C TRP A 33 -0.52 2.64 -23.52
N SER A 34 -0.98 3.87 -23.65
CA SER A 34 -0.09 5.02 -23.79
C SER A 34 0.78 5.21 -22.53
N HIS A 35 1.92 5.87 -22.67
CA HIS A 35 2.75 6.25 -21.52
C HIS A 35 1.98 7.11 -20.50
N THR A 36 1.05 7.96 -20.98
CA THR A 36 0.19 8.78 -20.11
C THR A 36 -0.75 7.91 -19.29
N MET A 37 -1.36 6.89 -19.91
CA MET A 37 -2.28 5.97 -19.22
C MET A 37 -1.54 5.15 -18.18
N ALA A 38 -0.40 4.56 -18.52
CA ALA A 38 0.44 3.82 -17.57
C ALA A 38 0.95 4.70 -16.42
N GLY A 39 1.22 5.99 -16.69
CA GLY A 39 1.57 6.98 -15.68
C GLY A 39 0.41 7.38 -14.76
N PHE A 40 -0.83 7.27 -15.26
CA PHE A 40 -2.01 7.55 -14.45
C PHE A 40 -2.33 6.45 -13.42
N VAL A 41 -1.96 5.20 -13.69
CA VAL A 41 -2.22 4.05 -12.81
C VAL A 41 -1.68 4.24 -11.39
N PRO A 42 -0.39 4.59 -11.16
CA PRO A 42 0.09 4.89 -9.82
C PRO A 42 -0.62 6.09 -9.17
N SER A 43 -1.03 7.08 -9.98
CA SER A 43 -1.82 8.20 -9.48
C SER A 43 -3.18 7.76 -8.95
N MET A 44 -3.79 6.75 -9.59
CA MET A 44 -5.04 6.15 -9.10
C MET A 44 -4.86 5.49 -7.73
N ASP A 45 -3.70 4.89 -7.44
CA ASP A 45 -3.45 4.32 -6.11
C ASP A 45 -3.40 5.40 -5.03
N PHE A 46 -2.77 6.55 -5.31
CA PHE A 46 -2.57 7.61 -4.32
C PHE A 46 -3.72 8.61 -4.20
N ILE A 47 -4.54 8.80 -5.24
CA ILE A 47 -5.64 9.77 -5.22
C ILE A 47 -6.67 9.45 -4.11
N TRP A 48 -6.83 8.19 -3.78
CA TRP A 48 -7.77 7.74 -2.74
C TRP A 48 -7.37 8.18 -1.33
N PHE A 49 -6.08 8.50 -1.10
CA PHE A 49 -5.65 9.10 0.16
C PHE A 49 -6.33 10.45 0.39
N LEU A 50 -6.52 11.24 -0.67
CA LEU A 50 -7.20 12.53 -0.57
C LEU A 50 -8.66 12.36 -0.12
N PHE A 51 -9.36 11.35 -0.63
CA PHE A 51 -10.78 11.17 -0.38
C PHE A 51 -11.08 10.35 0.87
N PHE A 52 -10.29 9.32 1.17
CA PHE A 52 -10.60 8.35 2.23
C PHE A 52 -9.83 8.56 3.53
N SER A 53 -8.67 9.22 3.54
CA SER A 53 -7.85 9.32 4.76
C SER A 53 -8.59 10.00 5.91
N ILE A 54 -9.23 11.14 5.67
CA ILE A 54 -9.95 11.88 6.73
C ILE A 54 -11.24 11.14 7.14
N PRO A 55 -12.14 10.73 6.23
CA PRO A 55 -13.33 9.96 6.60
C PRO A 55 -13.03 8.69 7.38
N VAL A 56 -12.03 7.92 6.95
CA VAL A 56 -11.60 6.70 7.65
C VAL A 56 -11.02 7.03 9.02
N GLY A 57 -10.16 8.05 9.13
CA GLY A 57 -9.60 8.52 10.40
C GLY A 57 -10.66 8.90 11.41
N ILE A 58 -11.74 9.57 10.97
CA ILE A 58 -12.87 9.94 11.83
C ILE A 58 -13.66 8.70 12.26
N LYS A 59 -13.96 7.80 11.33
CA LYS A 59 -14.85 6.66 11.55
C LYS A 59 -14.19 5.46 12.21
N MET A 60 -12.85 5.32 12.12
CA MET A 60 -12.15 4.13 12.64
C MET A 60 -12.33 3.93 14.15
N ASN A 61 -12.52 5.01 14.95
CA ASN A 61 -12.76 4.89 16.39
C ASN A 61 -14.15 4.31 16.68
N ALA A 62 -15.16 4.65 15.88
CA ALA A 62 -16.51 4.08 16.00
C ALA A 62 -16.56 2.63 15.48
N TRP A 63 -15.89 2.33 14.40
CA TRP A 63 -15.84 0.97 13.79
C TRP A 63 -14.93 0.02 14.55
N GLY A 64 -13.92 0.55 15.25
CA GLY A 64 -12.81 -0.17 15.85
C GLY A 64 -11.63 -0.32 14.87
N ARG A 65 -10.42 -0.05 15.35
CA ARG A 65 -9.20 -0.03 14.52
C ARG A 65 -8.92 -1.39 13.89
N LYS A 66 -9.08 -2.49 14.65
CA LYS A 66 -8.94 -3.86 14.12
C LYS A 66 -9.92 -4.12 12.98
N ASN A 67 -11.20 -3.76 13.14
CA ASN A 67 -12.21 -3.97 12.10
C ASN A 67 -11.92 -3.13 10.86
N THR A 68 -11.40 -1.91 11.04
CA THR A 68 -11.01 -1.04 9.92
C THR A 68 -9.83 -1.63 9.15
N VAL A 69 -8.82 -2.18 9.84
CA VAL A 69 -7.71 -2.91 9.18
C VAL A 69 -8.21 -4.16 8.46
N MET A 70 -9.13 -4.92 9.06
CA MET A 70 -9.73 -6.10 8.41
C MET A 70 -10.51 -5.71 7.15
N LEU A 71 -11.27 -4.61 7.20
CA LEU A 71 -11.96 -4.07 6.03
C LEU A 71 -10.98 -3.70 4.92
N SER A 72 -9.88 -3.03 5.26
CA SER A 72 -8.85 -2.68 4.27
C SER A 72 -8.26 -3.91 3.59
N MET A 73 -7.92 -4.96 4.37
CA MET A 73 -7.38 -6.21 3.81
C MET A 73 -8.40 -6.91 2.90
N ALA A 74 -9.69 -6.89 3.26
CA ALA A 74 -10.75 -7.44 2.41
C ALA A 74 -10.87 -6.69 1.08
N VAL A 75 -10.86 -5.34 1.12
CA VAL A 75 -10.90 -4.51 -0.10
C VAL A 75 -9.66 -4.75 -0.97
N THR A 76 -8.47 -4.82 -0.35
CA THR A 76 -7.21 -5.11 -1.03
C THR A 76 -7.25 -6.49 -1.70
N LEU A 77 -7.75 -7.52 -1.02
CA LEU A 77 -7.92 -8.87 -1.59
C LEU A 77 -8.81 -8.86 -2.83
N VAL A 78 -9.97 -8.19 -2.76
CA VAL A 78 -10.85 -8.06 -3.93
C VAL A 78 -10.12 -7.33 -5.06
N GLY A 79 -9.42 -6.23 -4.76
CA GLY A 79 -8.63 -5.49 -5.74
C GLY A 79 -7.55 -6.33 -6.41
N MET A 80 -6.93 -7.28 -5.68
CA MET A 80 -5.92 -8.19 -6.23
C MET A 80 -6.51 -9.30 -7.11
N LEU A 81 -7.77 -9.68 -6.91
CA LEU A 81 -8.39 -10.74 -7.69
C LEU A 81 -8.99 -10.25 -9.02
N ILE A 82 -9.41 -8.98 -9.10
CA ILE A 82 -10.07 -8.42 -10.28
C ILE A 82 -9.17 -8.42 -11.54
N PRO A 83 -7.85 -8.10 -11.48
CA PRO A 83 -6.97 -8.14 -12.65
C PRO A 83 -6.87 -9.51 -13.32
N LEU A 84 -7.24 -10.59 -12.62
CA LEU A 84 -7.30 -11.96 -13.19
C LEU A 84 -8.30 -12.08 -14.34
N LEU A 85 -9.26 -11.16 -14.47
CA LEU A 85 -10.20 -11.10 -15.59
C LEU A 85 -9.53 -10.68 -16.91
N LYS A 86 -8.26 -10.24 -16.87
CA LYS A 86 -7.43 -9.90 -18.03
C LYS A 86 -8.05 -8.87 -18.99
N THR A 87 -8.77 -7.93 -18.46
CA THR A 87 -9.37 -6.83 -19.22
C THR A 87 -8.87 -5.49 -18.71
N ASP A 88 -8.77 -4.49 -19.58
CA ASP A 88 -8.31 -3.13 -19.25
C ASP A 88 -9.09 -2.55 -18.06
N TRP A 89 -10.41 -2.64 -18.11
CA TRP A 89 -11.29 -2.13 -17.06
C TRP A 89 -11.13 -2.87 -15.74
N ALA A 90 -10.99 -4.19 -15.78
CA ALA A 90 -10.75 -4.98 -14.57
C ALA A 90 -9.43 -4.58 -13.92
N CYS A 91 -8.40 -4.35 -14.72
CA CYS A 91 -7.10 -3.91 -14.24
C CYS A 91 -7.20 -2.54 -13.53
N LEU A 92 -7.86 -1.56 -14.15
CA LEU A 92 -8.07 -0.22 -13.59
C LEU A 92 -8.89 -0.26 -12.30
N VAL A 93 -9.99 -1.03 -12.29
CA VAL A 93 -10.81 -1.20 -11.08
C VAL A 93 -10.01 -1.90 -9.97
N GLY A 94 -9.21 -2.91 -10.32
CA GLY A 94 -8.30 -3.56 -9.39
C GLY A 94 -7.34 -2.58 -8.73
N TYR A 95 -6.66 -1.75 -9.51
CA TYR A 95 -5.75 -0.71 -9.00
C TYR A 95 -6.48 0.33 -8.12
N ALA A 96 -7.68 0.75 -8.53
CA ALA A 96 -8.48 1.66 -7.71
C ALA A 96 -8.83 1.06 -6.33
N LEU A 97 -9.22 -0.21 -6.30
CA LEU A 97 -9.52 -0.91 -5.04
C LEU A 97 -8.26 -1.16 -4.20
N LEU A 98 -7.11 -1.43 -4.83
CA LEU A 98 -5.83 -1.50 -4.13
C LEU A 98 -5.51 -0.18 -3.44
N GLY A 99 -5.68 0.95 -4.13
CA GLY A 99 -5.47 2.28 -3.57
C GLY A 99 -6.42 2.60 -2.42
N ILE A 100 -7.70 2.25 -2.53
CA ILE A 100 -8.68 2.40 -1.45
C ILE A 100 -8.28 1.53 -0.25
N GLY A 101 -7.97 0.26 -0.47
CA GLY A 101 -7.54 -0.67 0.56
C GLY A 101 -6.28 -0.17 1.27
N ASN A 102 -5.27 0.25 0.51
CA ASN A 102 -4.03 0.81 1.03
C ASN A 102 -4.27 2.06 1.88
N THR A 103 -5.10 2.98 1.41
CA THR A 103 -5.46 4.19 2.17
C THR A 103 -6.06 3.84 3.53
N ILE A 104 -7.06 2.94 3.55
CA ILE A 104 -7.69 2.50 4.78
C ILE A 104 -6.67 1.83 5.70
N LEU A 105 -5.79 0.99 5.15
CA LEU A 105 -4.76 0.28 5.89
C LEU A 105 -3.75 1.24 6.53
N GLN A 106 -3.23 2.19 5.78
CA GLN A 106 -2.24 3.16 6.28
C GLN A 106 -2.80 4.05 7.38
N VAL A 107 -4.05 4.49 7.27
CA VAL A 107 -4.70 5.32 8.28
C VAL A 107 -4.96 4.53 9.57
N SER A 108 -5.28 3.24 9.48
CA SER A 108 -5.74 2.45 10.64
C SER A 108 -4.65 1.63 11.32
N LEU A 109 -3.59 1.24 10.59
CA LEU A 109 -2.59 0.29 11.09
C LEU A 109 -1.67 0.91 12.16
N ASN A 110 -1.22 2.16 11.97
CA ASN A 110 -0.42 2.86 12.97
C ASN A 110 -1.17 3.05 14.30
N PRO A 111 -2.44 3.54 14.31
CA PRO A 111 -3.25 3.57 15.52
C PRO A 111 -3.51 2.19 16.14
N LEU A 112 -3.69 1.14 15.31
CA LEU A 112 -3.85 -0.22 15.82
C LEU A 112 -2.57 -0.70 16.54
N LEU A 113 -1.40 -0.42 15.98
CA LEU A 113 -0.12 -0.75 16.61
C LEU A 113 0.02 -0.06 17.97
N ASN A 114 -0.39 1.22 18.08
CA ASN A 114 -0.41 1.96 19.34
C ASN A 114 -1.29 1.29 20.40
N ASN A 115 -2.39 0.65 20.02
CA ASN A 115 -3.25 -0.07 20.98
C ASN A 115 -2.64 -1.36 21.50
N VAL A 116 -1.83 -2.02 20.68
CA VAL A 116 -1.22 -3.32 21.00
C VAL A 116 0.07 -3.16 21.79
N VAL A 117 0.79 -2.04 21.60
CA VAL A 117 2.02 -1.72 22.32
C VAL A 117 1.67 -1.04 23.63
N THR A 118 1.82 -1.77 24.74
CA THR A 118 1.44 -1.31 26.09
C THR A 118 2.48 -0.34 26.68
N ASP A 119 3.77 -0.50 26.32
CA ASP A 119 4.84 0.36 26.81
C ASP A 119 5.10 1.51 25.83
N GLN A 120 4.77 2.73 26.27
CA GLN A 120 4.95 3.96 25.49
C GLN A 120 6.42 4.19 25.06
N LYS A 121 7.40 3.67 25.79
CA LYS A 121 8.82 3.76 25.43
C LYS A 121 9.13 2.93 24.20
N LEU A 122 8.40 1.84 23.98
CA LEU A 122 8.58 0.95 22.83
C LEU A 122 7.72 1.36 21.62
N LEU A 123 6.78 2.30 21.78
CA LEU A 123 5.87 2.69 20.71
C LEU A 123 6.60 3.21 19.47
N THR A 124 7.51 4.18 19.66
CA THR A 124 8.30 4.76 18.56
C THR A 124 9.13 3.68 17.86
N SER A 125 9.81 2.81 18.63
CA SER A 125 10.57 1.70 18.06
C SER A 125 9.70 0.71 17.30
N SER A 126 8.49 0.42 17.80
CA SER A 126 7.54 -0.48 17.14
C SER A 126 6.98 0.12 15.84
N LEU A 127 6.70 1.42 15.82
CA LEU A 127 6.29 2.14 14.61
C LEU A 127 7.41 2.14 13.57
N THR A 128 8.66 2.38 13.98
CA THR A 128 9.83 2.29 13.12
C THR A 128 10.02 0.88 12.58
N ALA A 129 9.89 -0.15 13.43
CA ALA A 129 9.92 -1.54 12.99
C ALA A 129 8.85 -1.85 11.94
N GLY A 130 7.64 -1.32 12.10
CA GLY A 130 6.58 -1.41 11.09
C GLY A 130 7.00 -0.82 9.75
N GLN A 131 7.61 0.36 9.75
CA GLN A 131 8.09 0.99 8.50
C GLN A 131 9.25 0.19 7.87
N VAL A 132 10.14 -0.41 8.67
CA VAL A 132 11.18 -1.32 8.16
C VAL A 132 10.55 -2.55 7.51
N VAL A 133 9.53 -3.16 8.12
CA VAL A 133 8.80 -4.29 7.54
C VAL A 133 8.12 -3.89 6.23
N LYS A 134 7.52 -2.69 6.15
CA LYS A 134 6.99 -2.13 4.90
C LYS A 134 8.08 -2.00 3.84
N ALA A 135 9.23 -1.43 4.19
CA ALA A 135 10.35 -1.26 3.25
C ALA A 135 10.88 -2.61 2.72
N VAL A 136 10.95 -3.64 3.57
CA VAL A 136 11.30 -5.01 3.14
C VAL A 136 10.27 -5.54 2.15
N SER A 137 8.99 -5.32 2.39
CA SER A 137 7.93 -5.74 1.45
C SER A 137 8.05 -5.03 0.11
N SER A 138 8.25 -3.72 0.11
CA SER A 138 8.46 -2.92 -1.10
C SER A 138 9.69 -3.40 -1.88
N PHE A 139 10.77 -3.74 -1.16
CA PHE A 139 11.97 -4.34 -1.75
C PHE A 139 11.67 -5.70 -2.40
N CYS A 140 10.81 -6.52 -1.80
CA CYS A 140 10.41 -7.82 -2.35
C CYS A 140 9.48 -7.72 -3.57
N GLY A 141 8.78 -6.60 -3.75
CA GLY A 141 7.77 -6.43 -4.80
C GLY A 141 8.23 -6.82 -6.21
N PRO A 142 9.34 -6.25 -6.74
CA PRO A 142 9.88 -6.62 -8.04
C PRO A 142 10.25 -8.09 -8.17
N PHE A 143 10.79 -8.69 -7.10
CA PHE A 143 11.14 -10.11 -7.10
C PHE A 143 9.90 -11.02 -7.12
N ILE A 144 8.82 -10.62 -6.47
CA ILE A 144 7.53 -11.32 -6.54
C ILE A 144 6.98 -11.24 -7.97
N MET A 145 7.11 -10.10 -8.65
CA MET A 145 6.74 -9.95 -10.05
C MET A 145 7.57 -10.87 -10.95
N LEU A 146 8.91 -10.88 -10.79
CA LEU A 146 9.80 -11.77 -11.54
C LEU A 146 9.49 -13.24 -11.28
N PHE A 147 9.22 -13.61 -10.03
CA PHE A 147 8.80 -14.96 -9.68
C PHE A 147 7.50 -15.35 -10.36
N ALA A 148 6.50 -14.47 -10.36
CA ALA A 148 5.22 -14.71 -11.00
C ALA A 148 5.38 -14.92 -12.52
N VAL A 149 6.15 -14.07 -13.20
CA VAL A 149 6.38 -14.17 -14.65
C VAL A 149 7.22 -15.40 -15.00
N ASN A 150 8.37 -15.60 -14.34
CA ASN A 150 9.33 -16.62 -14.75
C ASN A 150 8.98 -18.03 -14.27
N VAL A 151 8.44 -18.15 -13.04
CA VAL A 151 8.17 -19.47 -12.44
C VAL A 151 6.73 -19.89 -12.65
N LEU A 152 5.77 -19.03 -12.34
CA LEU A 152 4.35 -19.35 -12.48
C LEU A 152 3.86 -19.16 -13.90
N GLY A 153 4.38 -18.16 -14.61
CA GLY A 153 4.01 -17.82 -15.98
C GLY A 153 4.82 -18.51 -17.06
N GLY A 154 5.83 -19.34 -16.70
CA GLY A 154 6.66 -20.05 -17.67
C GLY A 154 7.58 -19.16 -18.51
N GLY A 155 7.89 -17.94 -18.03
CA GLY A 155 8.72 -16.95 -18.72
C GLY A 155 7.96 -16.04 -19.68
N ASP A 156 6.65 -16.20 -19.77
CA ASP A 156 5.80 -15.36 -20.61
C ASP A 156 5.40 -14.10 -19.83
N LYS A 157 5.76 -12.92 -20.35
CA LYS A 157 5.45 -11.62 -19.76
C LYS A 157 3.95 -11.33 -19.69
N ASP A 158 3.17 -11.94 -20.57
CA ASP A 158 1.71 -11.78 -20.56
C ASP A 158 1.06 -12.38 -19.31
N ASN A 159 1.81 -13.19 -18.55
CA ASN A 159 1.36 -13.79 -17.29
C ASN A 159 1.72 -12.96 -16.03
N TRP A 160 2.08 -11.68 -16.19
CA TRP A 160 2.42 -10.76 -15.11
C TRP A 160 1.32 -10.64 -14.02
N TYR A 161 0.06 -10.78 -14.41
CA TYR A 161 -1.10 -10.74 -13.49
C TYR A 161 -1.07 -11.84 -12.42
N LEU A 162 -0.28 -12.92 -12.61
CA LEU A 162 -0.11 -13.98 -11.60
C LEU A 162 0.59 -13.50 -10.32
N ALA A 163 1.22 -12.32 -10.33
CA ALA A 163 1.73 -11.70 -9.12
C ALA A 163 0.62 -11.34 -8.13
N PHE A 164 -0.56 -10.95 -8.61
CA PHE A 164 -1.67 -10.54 -7.74
C PHE A 164 -2.24 -11.67 -6.87
N PRO A 165 -2.49 -12.91 -7.37
CA PRO A 165 -2.85 -14.03 -6.52
C PRO A 165 -1.81 -14.36 -5.45
N VAL A 166 -0.52 -14.25 -5.75
CA VAL A 166 0.56 -14.46 -4.76
C VAL A 166 0.45 -13.43 -3.63
N LEU A 167 0.33 -12.15 -3.98
CA LEU A 167 0.13 -11.07 -3.01
C LEU A 167 -1.20 -11.20 -2.26
N GLY A 168 -2.25 -11.63 -2.96
CA GLY A 168 -3.56 -11.93 -2.37
C GLY A 168 -3.49 -13.05 -1.34
N ALA A 169 -2.76 -14.12 -1.61
CA ALA A 169 -2.55 -15.21 -0.66
C ALA A 169 -1.82 -14.73 0.62
N ILE A 170 -0.77 -13.90 0.46
CA ILE A 170 -0.05 -13.31 1.60
C ILE A 170 -0.99 -12.39 2.40
N THR A 171 -1.79 -11.56 1.72
CA THR A 171 -2.77 -10.67 2.36
C THR A 171 -3.83 -11.47 3.11
N LEU A 172 -4.32 -12.58 2.53
CA LEU A 172 -5.28 -13.47 3.19
C LEU A 172 -4.70 -14.09 4.46
N VAL A 173 -3.47 -14.60 4.39
CA VAL A 173 -2.76 -15.15 5.57
C VAL A 173 -2.62 -14.07 6.65
N SER A 174 -2.24 -12.84 6.28
CA SER A 174 -2.16 -11.71 7.20
C SER A 174 -3.51 -11.39 7.86
N ALA A 175 -4.57 -11.35 7.05
CA ALA A 175 -5.92 -11.08 7.53
C ALA A 175 -6.41 -12.16 8.50
N LEU A 176 -6.21 -13.44 8.16
CA LEU A 176 -6.58 -14.56 9.04
C LEU A 176 -5.79 -14.54 10.35
N TRP A 177 -4.47 -14.29 10.27
CA TRP A 177 -3.64 -14.18 11.49
C TRP A 177 -4.13 -13.05 12.40
N LEU A 178 -4.38 -11.87 11.83
CA LEU A 178 -4.89 -10.73 12.59
C LEU A 178 -6.31 -11.01 13.13
N TYR A 179 -7.17 -11.70 12.36
CA TYR A 179 -8.52 -12.05 12.78
C TYR A 179 -8.53 -12.89 14.06
N PHE A 180 -7.71 -13.96 14.09
CA PHE A 180 -7.61 -14.84 15.25
C PHE A 180 -6.81 -14.27 16.42
N THR A 181 -6.11 -13.14 16.22
CA THR A 181 -5.33 -12.51 17.29
C THR A 181 -6.25 -11.73 18.22
N PRO A 182 -6.27 -12.04 19.53
CA PRO A 182 -7.00 -11.25 20.50
C PRO A 182 -6.32 -9.90 20.67
N ILE A 183 -7.00 -8.83 20.28
CA ILE A 183 -6.58 -7.47 20.54
C ILE A 183 -7.48 -6.87 21.62
N PRO A 184 -6.94 -6.16 22.61
CA PRO A 184 -7.74 -5.51 23.64
C PRO A 184 -8.88 -4.69 23.03
N HIS A 185 -10.08 -4.86 23.56
CA HIS A 185 -11.23 -4.10 23.08
C HIS A 185 -11.01 -2.61 23.29
N GLU A 186 -11.03 -1.88 22.20
CA GLU A 186 -11.09 -0.43 22.23
C GLU A 186 -12.46 0.02 22.74
N LYS A 187 -12.47 1.03 23.60
CA LYS A 187 -13.72 1.78 23.81
C LYS A 187 -14.10 2.41 22.48
N ARG A 188 -15.16 1.91 21.89
CA ARG A 188 -15.73 2.49 20.67
C ARG A 188 -16.45 3.76 21.09
N GLU A 189 -15.86 4.89 20.79
CA GLU A 189 -16.46 6.20 21.02
C GLU A 189 -16.58 6.91 19.68
N ASP A 190 -17.76 7.39 19.39
CA ASP A 190 -17.91 8.37 18.31
C ASP A 190 -17.23 9.64 18.79
N SER A 191 -16.10 9.96 18.18
CA SER A 191 -15.25 11.10 18.63
C SER A 191 -15.93 12.45 18.50
N GLY A 192 -17.12 12.54 17.86
CA GLY A 192 -17.80 13.81 17.56
C GLY A 192 -16.95 14.77 16.72
N VAL A 193 -15.87 14.26 16.13
CA VAL A 193 -14.98 15.01 15.24
C VAL A 193 -15.65 15.14 13.88
N THR A 194 -15.82 16.38 13.42
CA THR A 194 -16.36 16.70 12.11
C THR A 194 -15.24 17.07 11.13
N MET A 195 -15.49 16.93 9.83
CA MET A 195 -14.55 17.36 8.78
C MET A 195 -14.06 18.79 8.97
N GLY A 196 -14.94 19.72 9.37
CA GLY A 196 -14.57 21.11 9.63
C GLY A 196 -13.54 21.27 10.77
N LYS A 197 -13.66 20.47 11.84
CA LYS A 197 -12.67 20.46 12.92
C LYS A 197 -11.31 19.96 12.45
N VAL A 198 -11.29 18.95 11.56
CA VAL A 198 -10.03 18.41 11.01
C VAL A 198 -9.34 19.47 10.14
N TRP A 199 -10.07 20.14 9.25
CA TRP A 199 -9.50 21.25 8.47
C TRP A 199 -9.04 22.42 9.34
N GLY A 200 -9.73 22.68 10.45
CA GLY A 200 -9.33 23.69 11.43
C GLY A 200 -7.96 23.40 12.07
N LEU A 201 -7.53 22.13 12.16
CA LEU A 201 -6.20 21.77 12.68
C LEU A 201 -5.06 22.34 11.81
N LEU A 202 -5.27 22.54 10.51
CA LEU A 202 -4.26 23.14 9.63
C LEU A 202 -4.00 24.63 9.94
N SER A 203 -4.83 25.26 10.77
CA SER A 203 -4.58 26.61 11.26
C SER A 203 -3.46 26.64 12.32
N ASP A 204 -3.16 25.50 12.96
CA ASP A 204 -1.99 25.37 13.83
C ASP A 204 -0.72 25.27 13.00
N ARG A 205 0.22 26.19 13.25
CA ARG A 205 1.47 26.29 12.51
C ARG A 205 2.30 25.00 12.58
N THR A 206 2.31 24.34 13.73
CA THR A 206 3.09 23.09 13.92
C THR A 206 2.50 21.97 13.09
N ILE A 207 1.18 21.81 13.13
CA ILE A 207 0.47 20.78 12.35
C ILE A 207 0.63 21.04 10.85
N LEU A 208 0.52 22.31 10.42
CA LEU A 208 0.73 22.69 9.01
C LEU A 208 2.15 22.37 8.53
N LEU A 209 3.18 22.69 9.32
CA LEU A 209 4.56 22.39 8.96
C LEU A 209 4.83 20.88 8.90
N LEU A 210 4.28 20.10 9.82
CA LEU A 210 4.38 18.63 9.78
C LEU A 210 3.65 18.06 8.55
N PHE A 211 2.47 18.57 8.25
CA PHE A 211 1.72 18.18 7.05
C PHE A 211 2.51 18.45 5.77
N LEU A 212 3.06 19.67 5.62
CA LEU A 212 3.89 20.03 4.46
C LEU A 212 5.17 19.20 4.39
N GLY A 213 5.80 18.91 5.54
CA GLY A 213 6.98 18.05 5.61
C GLY A 213 6.69 16.66 5.05
N ILE A 214 5.63 16.03 5.53
CA ILE A 214 5.20 14.70 5.04
C ILE A 214 4.82 14.77 3.55
N PHE A 215 4.07 15.79 3.14
CA PHE A 215 3.67 15.97 1.75
C PHE A 215 4.86 15.99 0.78
N PHE A 216 5.89 16.79 1.09
CA PHE A 216 7.07 16.88 0.23
C PHE A 216 7.93 15.62 0.27
N VAL A 217 8.15 15.02 1.46
CA VAL A 217 8.97 13.80 1.59
C VAL A 217 8.34 12.65 0.83
N VAL A 218 7.05 12.40 1.04
CA VAL A 218 6.33 11.31 0.35
C VAL A 218 6.25 11.59 -1.15
N GLY A 219 5.99 12.85 -1.54
CA GLY A 219 5.93 13.24 -2.95
C GLY A 219 7.25 12.98 -3.69
N ILE A 220 8.38 13.35 -3.08
CA ILE A 220 9.71 13.10 -3.66
C ILE A 220 10.00 11.59 -3.72
N ASP A 221 9.69 10.84 -2.67
CA ASP A 221 9.94 9.40 -2.62
C ASP A 221 9.17 8.65 -3.70
N VAL A 222 7.86 8.88 -3.78
CA VAL A 222 6.98 8.26 -4.79
C VAL A 222 7.41 8.66 -6.21
N ALA A 223 7.65 9.95 -6.46
CA ALA A 223 8.08 10.43 -7.77
C ALA A 223 9.41 9.78 -8.19
N THR A 224 10.38 9.68 -7.28
CA THR A 224 11.68 9.08 -7.57
C THR A 224 11.54 7.58 -7.88
N ASN A 225 10.76 6.84 -7.10
CA ASN A 225 10.51 5.42 -7.34
C ASN A 225 9.85 5.19 -8.70
N PHE A 226 8.87 6.01 -9.04
CA PHE A 226 8.13 5.89 -10.29
C PHE A 226 8.96 6.27 -11.52
N ILE A 227 9.74 7.36 -11.44
CA ILE A 227 10.51 7.86 -12.57
C ILE A 227 11.75 6.99 -12.83
N SER A 228 12.37 6.40 -11.79
CA SER A 228 13.62 5.67 -11.93
C SER A 228 13.52 4.51 -12.95
N SER A 229 12.52 3.66 -12.85
CA SER A 229 12.30 2.56 -13.80
C SER A 229 12.05 3.08 -15.22
N LYS A 230 11.25 4.13 -15.37
CA LYS A 230 10.94 4.71 -16.68
C LYS A 230 12.15 5.35 -17.35
N VAL A 231 13.03 5.99 -16.59
CA VAL A 231 14.29 6.55 -17.11
C VAL A 231 15.21 5.42 -17.59
N MET A 232 15.30 4.33 -16.84
CA MET A 232 16.11 3.17 -17.25
C MET A 232 15.59 2.55 -18.55
N ILE A 233 14.29 2.38 -18.70
CA ILE A 233 13.69 1.89 -19.96
C ILE A 233 13.93 2.89 -21.10
N ALA A 234 13.66 4.18 -20.89
CA ALA A 234 13.68 5.18 -21.96
C ALA A 234 15.08 5.63 -22.40
N ARG A 235 16.08 5.61 -21.49
CA ARG A 235 17.42 6.14 -21.73
C ARG A 235 18.47 5.06 -21.93
N LEU A 236 18.33 3.91 -21.25
CA LEU A 236 19.30 2.83 -21.28
C LEU A 236 18.77 1.61 -22.03
N GLU A 237 17.55 1.69 -22.55
CA GLU A 237 16.88 0.60 -23.28
C GLU A 237 16.83 -0.72 -22.48
N TRP A 238 16.75 -0.61 -21.15
CA TRP A 238 16.65 -1.77 -20.28
C TRP A 238 15.29 -2.45 -20.44
N ASP A 239 15.30 -3.76 -20.37
CA ASP A 239 14.07 -4.54 -20.32
C ASP A 239 13.23 -4.21 -19.08
N THR A 240 11.91 -4.25 -19.20
CA THR A 240 10.94 -3.90 -18.14
C THR A 240 11.22 -4.66 -16.85
N SER A 241 11.62 -5.93 -16.94
CA SER A 241 11.96 -6.77 -15.79
C SER A 241 13.18 -6.25 -15.02
N THR A 242 14.23 -5.85 -15.73
CA THR A 242 15.47 -5.32 -15.14
C THR A 242 15.28 -3.89 -14.62
N ALA A 243 14.58 -3.05 -15.37
CA ALA A 243 14.28 -1.68 -14.99
C ALA A 243 13.39 -1.61 -13.74
N GLY A 244 12.47 -2.56 -13.56
CA GLY A 244 11.60 -2.66 -12.39
C GLY A 244 12.34 -2.90 -11.08
N VAL A 245 13.56 -3.43 -11.12
CA VAL A 245 14.42 -3.62 -9.92
C VAL A 245 15.22 -2.35 -9.61
N SER A 246 15.36 -1.41 -10.55
CA SER A 246 16.20 -0.21 -10.38
C SER A 246 15.85 0.66 -9.16
N PRO A 247 14.57 0.85 -8.75
CA PRO A 247 14.23 1.60 -7.55
C PRO A 247 14.81 1.00 -6.27
N GLN A 248 15.11 -0.32 -6.26
CA GLN A 248 15.62 -1.04 -5.10
C GLN A 248 17.09 -0.69 -4.81
N VAL A 249 17.86 -0.32 -5.82
CA VAL A 249 19.27 0.10 -5.66
C VAL A 249 19.39 1.37 -4.81
N LYS A 250 18.33 2.13 -4.70
CA LYS A 250 18.23 3.34 -3.87
C LYS A 250 18.35 3.03 -2.36
N PHE A 251 18.08 1.78 -1.95
CA PHE A 251 18.09 1.35 -0.55
C PHE A 251 19.42 0.63 -0.16
N ILE A 252 20.36 0.51 -1.08
CA ILE A 252 21.72 0.01 -0.87
C ILE A 252 22.69 1.19 -0.79
#